data_85e44ae914007dd00befcceb82b8e488
#
_entry.id   85e44ae914007dd00befcceb82b8e488
#
_cell.length_a   1.000
_cell.length_b   1.000
_cell.length_c   1.000
_cell.angle_alpha   90.00
_cell.angle_beta   90.00
_cell.angle_gamma   90.00
#
_symmetry.space_group_name_H-M   'P 1'
#
loop_
_entity.id
_entity.type
_entity.pdbx_description
1 polymer ?
#
loop_
_entity_poly.entity_id
_entity_poly.type
_entity_poly.pdbx_seq_one_letter_code
_entity_poly.pdbx_strand_id
1 'polypeptide(L)'
;ARTVMGRYGSSSAYRVLKTDEERAQFRARVKGFTKVFRQTIMNTYGKGLMAFNGEKITVLPLDEENMAKVAAGDYVQVVQAILGEDGSDTKIYYKLKPDKDGEWKMRNVVIDTINLGQVYQSQFASAVKDNDGDIDKAIIAWAES
;
A
#
# COMPACT_ATOMS: atom_id res chain seq x y z
N ALA A 1 3.52 2.91 0.08
CA ALA A 1 3.68 4.16 0.83
C ALA A 1 3.13 5.37 0.06
N ARG A 2 3.59 5.65 -1.18
CA ARG A 2 3.13 6.84 -1.94
C ARG A 2 1.60 6.89 -2.11
N THR A 3 0.95 5.77 -2.37
CA THR A 3 -0.51 5.68 -2.47
C THR A 3 -1.18 6.13 -1.18
N VAL A 4 -0.63 5.75 -0.04
CA VAL A 4 -1.13 6.12 1.29
C VAL A 4 -0.90 7.60 1.59
N MET A 5 0.24 8.15 1.21
CA MET A 5 0.48 9.59 1.32
C MET A 5 -0.47 10.44 0.43
N GLY A 6 -1.12 9.82 -0.56
CA GLY A 6 -2.07 10.47 -1.45
C GLY A 6 -1.47 11.69 -2.14
N ARG A 7 -2.16 12.81 -2.05
CA ARG A 7 -1.70 14.08 -2.64
C ARG A 7 -0.33 14.55 -2.14
N TYR A 8 0.03 14.22 -0.90
CA TYR A 8 1.30 14.65 -0.29
C TYR A 8 2.53 13.88 -0.80
N GLY A 9 2.35 12.68 -1.37
CA GLY A 9 3.41 11.85 -1.96
C GLY A 9 3.32 11.72 -3.48
N SER A 10 2.43 12.47 -4.13
CA SER A 10 2.13 12.34 -5.56
C SER A 10 3.23 12.90 -6.46
N SER A 11 3.25 12.45 -7.71
CA SER A 11 4.12 13.04 -8.75
C SER A 11 3.77 14.49 -9.03
N SER A 12 2.49 14.88 -8.88
CA SER A 12 2.05 16.26 -9.01
C SER A 12 2.63 17.15 -7.93
N ALA A 13 2.67 16.67 -6.67
CA ALA A 13 3.32 17.38 -5.57
C ALA A 13 4.81 17.58 -5.82
N TYR A 14 5.49 16.60 -6.40
CA TYR A 14 6.92 16.72 -6.76
C TYR A 14 7.17 17.72 -7.89
N ARG A 15 6.31 17.75 -8.91
CA ARG A 15 6.49 18.61 -10.10
C ARG A 15 6.42 20.11 -9.81
N VAL A 16 5.70 20.51 -8.78
CA VAL A 16 5.57 21.94 -8.41
C VAL A 16 6.74 22.45 -7.59
N LEU A 17 7.65 21.59 -7.14
CA LEU A 17 8.83 21.96 -6.37
C LEU A 17 9.87 22.64 -7.27
N LYS A 18 10.39 23.76 -6.82
CA LYS A 18 11.22 24.64 -7.64
C LYS A 18 12.72 24.45 -7.41
N THR A 19 13.12 24.10 -6.18
CA THR A 19 14.53 23.97 -5.81
C THR A 19 14.95 22.52 -5.62
N ASP A 20 16.25 22.26 -5.73
CA ASP A 20 16.81 20.92 -5.48
C ASP A 20 16.69 20.52 -4.00
N GLU A 21 16.73 21.50 -3.09
CA GLU A 21 16.51 21.30 -1.67
C GLU A 21 15.08 20.83 -1.39
N GLU A 22 14.06 21.49 -1.96
CA GLU A 22 12.66 21.07 -1.83
C GLU A 22 12.45 19.67 -2.37
N ARG A 23 13.06 19.33 -3.51
CA ARG A 23 12.97 18.00 -4.10
C ARG A 23 13.68 16.94 -3.27
N ALA A 24 14.85 17.26 -2.71
CA ALA A 24 15.57 16.36 -1.80
C ALA A 24 14.76 16.10 -0.52
N GLN A 25 14.15 17.14 0.04
CA GLN A 25 13.30 17.07 1.21
C GLN A 25 12.05 16.21 0.95
N PHE A 26 11.41 16.39 -0.20
CA PHE A 26 10.27 15.56 -0.63
C PHE A 26 10.65 14.08 -0.72
N ARG A 27 11.79 13.76 -1.36
CA ARG A 27 12.29 12.38 -1.46
C ARG A 27 12.59 11.78 -0.09
N ALA A 28 13.19 12.55 0.81
CA ALA A 28 13.49 12.13 2.18
C ALA A 28 12.21 11.85 2.98
N ARG A 29 11.17 12.68 2.84
CA ARG A 29 9.85 12.45 3.45
C ARG A 29 9.19 11.17 2.96
N VAL A 30 9.16 10.96 1.65
CA VAL A 30 8.59 9.72 1.06
C VAL A 30 9.34 8.49 1.54
N LYS A 31 10.67 8.56 1.62
CA LYS A 31 11.52 7.47 2.12
C LYS A 31 11.28 7.22 3.62
N GLY A 32 11.22 8.27 4.42
CA GLY A 32 10.94 8.20 5.86
C GLY A 32 9.56 7.60 6.13
N PHE A 33 8.52 8.09 5.46
CA PHE A 33 7.19 7.51 5.58
C PHE A 33 7.12 6.06 5.12
N THR A 34 7.84 5.69 4.07
CA THR A 34 7.90 4.29 3.61
C THR A 34 8.42 3.36 4.70
N LYS A 35 9.45 3.79 5.43
CA LYS A 35 10.00 3.03 6.55
C LYS A 35 9.00 2.88 7.69
N VAL A 36 8.39 3.99 8.10
CA VAL A 36 7.37 4.02 9.17
C VAL A 36 6.16 3.16 8.79
N PHE A 37 5.60 3.35 7.59
CA PHE A 37 4.46 2.60 7.12
C PHE A 37 4.74 1.10 7.03
N ARG A 38 5.93 0.72 6.59
CA ARG A 38 6.36 -0.69 6.59
C ARG A 38 6.32 -1.28 8.00
N GLN A 39 6.84 -0.55 9.00
CA GLN A 39 6.83 -1.00 10.39
C GLN A 39 5.40 -1.11 10.93
N THR A 40 4.54 -0.13 10.63
CA THR A 40 3.11 -0.16 11.00
C THR A 40 2.42 -1.41 10.46
N ILE A 41 2.60 -1.71 9.16
CA ILE A 41 2.01 -2.92 8.54
C ILE A 41 2.54 -4.19 9.20
N MET A 42 3.83 -4.27 9.46
CA MET A 42 4.42 -5.44 10.13
C MET A 42 3.88 -5.63 11.55
N ASN A 43 3.74 -4.55 12.31
CA ASN A 43 3.21 -4.61 13.67
C ASN A 43 1.72 -4.98 13.69
N THR A 44 0.95 -4.47 12.74
CA THR A 44 -0.50 -4.69 12.67
C THR A 44 -0.84 -6.10 12.19
N TYR A 45 -0.17 -6.56 11.14
CA TYR A 45 -0.53 -7.82 10.46
C TYR A 45 0.42 -8.97 10.72
N GLY A 46 1.63 -8.73 11.22
CA GLY A 46 2.62 -9.77 11.48
C GLY A 46 2.13 -10.83 12.47
N LYS A 47 1.42 -10.42 13.51
CA LYS A 47 0.81 -11.34 14.48
C LYS A 47 -0.27 -12.21 13.85
N GLY A 48 -1.08 -11.65 12.95
CA GLY A 48 -2.10 -12.40 12.22
C GLY A 48 -1.50 -13.45 11.29
N LEU A 49 -0.38 -13.13 10.63
CA LEU A 49 0.35 -14.09 9.80
C LEU A 49 0.94 -15.25 10.62
N MET A 50 1.37 -14.98 11.86
CA MET A 50 1.86 -16.00 12.79
C MET A 50 0.75 -16.83 13.42
N ALA A 51 -0.49 -16.36 13.37
CA ALA A 51 -1.67 -17.06 13.87
C ALA A 51 -2.31 -17.99 12.82
N PHE A 52 -1.61 -18.29 11.73
CA PHE A 52 -2.05 -19.26 10.72
C PHE A 52 -2.35 -20.62 11.38
N ASN A 53 -3.56 -21.12 11.16
CA ASN A 53 -4.05 -22.31 11.84
C ASN A 53 -4.65 -23.34 10.86
N GLY A 54 -3.90 -23.63 9.80
CA GLY A 54 -4.23 -24.66 8.83
C GLY A 54 -5.26 -24.27 7.76
N GLU A 55 -5.55 -22.97 7.58
CA GLU A 55 -6.37 -22.48 6.48
C GLU A 55 -5.79 -22.87 5.13
N LYS A 56 -6.67 -23.24 4.20
CA LYS A 56 -6.24 -23.51 2.82
C LYS A 56 -6.09 -22.19 2.06
N ILE A 57 -4.88 -21.89 1.63
CA ILE A 57 -4.56 -20.70 0.83
C ILE A 57 -4.34 -21.12 -0.61
N THR A 58 -5.07 -20.49 -1.53
CA THR A 58 -4.98 -20.75 -2.98
C THR A 58 -4.87 -19.43 -3.72
N VAL A 59 -3.90 -19.32 -4.64
CA VAL A 59 -3.85 -18.24 -5.61
C VAL A 59 -4.64 -18.67 -6.84
N LEU A 60 -5.65 -17.90 -7.22
CA LEU A 60 -6.48 -18.22 -8.37
C LEU A 60 -5.71 -17.95 -9.69
N PRO A 61 -5.94 -18.74 -10.75
CA PRO A 61 -5.37 -18.47 -12.07
C PRO A 61 -5.76 -17.07 -12.56
N LEU A 62 -4.87 -16.42 -13.30
CA LEU A 62 -5.19 -15.16 -13.97
C LEU A 62 -6.20 -15.45 -15.11
N ASP A 63 -7.19 -14.57 -15.24
CA ASP A 63 -8.07 -14.55 -16.40
C ASP A 63 -7.35 -13.96 -17.64
N GLU A 64 -7.99 -14.06 -18.80
CA GLU A 64 -7.42 -13.58 -20.06
C GLU A 64 -7.13 -12.08 -20.04
N GLU A 65 -7.98 -11.28 -19.39
CA GLU A 65 -7.80 -9.84 -19.26
C GLU A 65 -6.54 -9.51 -18.45
N ASN A 66 -6.35 -10.16 -17.31
CA ASN A 66 -5.15 -9.95 -16.47
C ASN A 66 -3.90 -10.51 -17.13
N MET A 67 -3.96 -11.61 -17.87
CA MET A 67 -2.83 -12.12 -18.66
C MET A 67 -2.39 -11.11 -19.73
N ALA A 68 -3.33 -10.49 -20.42
CA ALA A 68 -3.03 -9.42 -21.40
C ALA A 68 -2.38 -8.20 -20.72
N LYS A 69 -2.83 -7.83 -19.52
CA LYS A 69 -2.22 -6.76 -18.72
C LYS A 69 -0.79 -7.10 -18.27
N VAL A 70 -0.50 -8.35 -17.93
CA VAL A 70 0.87 -8.81 -17.65
C VAL A 70 1.78 -8.54 -18.85
N ALA A 71 1.35 -8.96 -20.05
CA ALA A 71 2.12 -8.77 -21.27
C ALA A 71 2.34 -7.28 -21.60
N ALA A 72 1.35 -6.42 -21.27
CA ALA A 72 1.42 -4.97 -21.49
C ALA A 72 2.22 -4.21 -20.39
N GLY A 73 2.63 -4.87 -19.30
CA GLY A 73 3.28 -4.21 -18.17
C GLY A 73 2.34 -3.25 -17.42
N ASP A 74 1.04 -3.53 -17.46
CA ASP A 74 0.01 -2.71 -16.81
C ASP A 74 -0.38 -3.26 -15.43
N TYR A 75 -1.37 -2.62 -14.78
CA TYR A 75 -1.91 -3.09 -13.51
C TYR A 75 -2.59 -4.44 -13.67
N VAL A 76 -2.21 -5.39 -12.83
CA VAL A 76 -2.76 -6.74 -12.80
C VAL A 76 -3.42 -7.00 -11.46
N GLN A 77 -4.57 -7.65 -11.45
CA GLN A 77 -5.22 -8.13 -10.25
C GLN A 77 -4.92 -9.60 -10.04
N VAL A 78 -4.33 -9.93 -8.89
CA VAL A 78 -4.14 -11.30 -8.42
C VAL A 78 -5.11 -11.55 -7.27
N VAL A 79 -5.81 -12.67 -7.28
CA VAL A 79 -6.77 -13.05 -6.27
C VAL A 79 -6.26 -14.24 -5.46
N GLN A 80 -6.25 -14.09 -4.16
CA GLN A 80 -5.94 -15.15 -3.20
C GLN A 80 -7.22 -15.51 -2.45
N ALA A 81 -7.54 -16.79 -2.40
CA ALA A 81 -8.64 -17.33 -1.61
C ALA A 81 -8.09 -17.99 -0.36
N ILE A 82 -8.66 -17.65 0.79
CA ILE A 82 -8.33 -18.25 2.09
C ILE A 82 -9.58 -18.96 2.60
N LEU A 83 -9.52 -20.30 2.60
CA LEU A 83 -10.60 -21.15 3.09
C LEU A 83 -10.30 -21.58 4.51
N GLY A 84 -11.12 -21.12 5.47
CA GLY A 84 -11.04 -21.53 6.87
C GLY A 84 -11.66 -22.88 7.12
N GLU A 85 -11.25 -23.54 8.22
CA GLU A 85 -11.84 -24.81 8.66
C GLU A 85 -13.31 -24.67 9.05
N ASP A 86 -13.75 -23.46 9.43
CA ASP A 86 -15.14 -23.11 9.73
C ASP A 86 -16.01 -22.89 8.48
N GLY A 87 -15.44 -23.09 7.27
CA GLY A 87 -16.11 -22.87 5.99
C GLY A 87 -16.09 -21.42 5.52
N SER A 88 -15.40 -20.51 6.21
CA SER A 88 -15.21 -19.14 5.75
C SER A 88 -14.38 -19.12 4.45
N ASP A 89 -14.76 -18.25 3.51
CA ASP A 89 -14.07 -18.03 2.24
C ASP A 89 -13.74 -16.54 2.13
N THR A 90 -12.52 -16.18 2.46
CA THR A 90 -12.03 -14.81 2.39
C THR A 90 -11.22 -14.61 1.13
N LYS A 91 -11.55 -13.61 0.33
CA LYS A 91 -10.78 -13.25 -0.85
C LYS A 91 -9.97 -11.99 -0.63
N ILE A 92 -8.71 -12.07 -1.04
CA ILE A 92 -7.78 -10.94 -1.03
C ILE A 92 -7.42 -10.62 -2.47
N TYR A 93 -7.64 -9.37 -2.86
CA TYR A 93 -7.34 -8.86 -4.19
C TYR A 93 -6.09 -7.99 -4.10
N TYR A 94 -5.05 -8.41 -4.79
CA TYR A 94 -3.79 -7.68 -4.89
C TYR A 94 -3.72 -6.94 -6.20
N LYS A 95 -3.50 -5.64 -6.16
CA LYS A 95 -3.21 -4.83 -7.35
C LYS A 95 -1.70 -4.69 -7.49
N LEU A 96 -1.16 -5.23 -8.57
CA LEU A 96 0.26 -5.27 -8.86
C LEU A 96 0.56 -4.48 -10.14
N LYS A 97 1.76 -3.90 -10.20
CA LYS A 97 2.30 -3.29 -11.42
C LYS A 97 3.82 -3.40 -11.42
N PRO A 98 4.48 -3.68 -12.55
CA PRO A 98 5.92 -3.63 -12.63
C PRO A 98 6.41 -2.18 -12.45
N ASP A 99 7.58 -2.03 -11.85
CA ASP A 99 8.31 -0.79 -11.82
C ASP A 99 9.13 -0.58 -13.11
N LYS A 100 9.94 0.49 -13.15
CA LYS A 100 10.79 0.80 -14.30
C LYS A 100 11.84 -0.27 -14.62
N ASP A 101 12.20 -1.10 -13.64
CA ASP A 101 13.19 -2.17 -13.75
C ASP A 101 12.53 -3.54 -14.06
N GLY A 102 11.21 -3.55 -14.25
CA GLY A 102 10.42 -4.74 -14.54
C GLY A 102 10.04 -5.57 -13.31
N GLU A 103 10.39 -5.12 -12.11
CA GLU A 103 10.03 -5.80 -10.87
C GLU A 103 8.57 -5.53 -10.49
N TRP A 104 7.81 -6.59 -10.23
CA TRP A 104 6.43 -6.48 -9.79
C TRP A 104 6.33 -5.93 -8.37
N LYS A 105 5.58 -4.86 -8.22
CA LYS A 105 5.34 -4.20 -6.94
C LYS A 105 3.86 -4.17 -6.60
N MET A 106 3.55 -4.49 -5.36
CA MET A 106 2.19 -4.36 -4.84
C MET A 106 1.80 -2.88 -4.71
N ARG A 107 0.65 -2.51 -5.27
CA ARG A 107 0.14 -1.14 -5.28
C ARG A 107 -1.04 -0.95 -4.35
N ASN A 108 -1.87 -1.98 -4.21
CA ASN A 108 -3.02 -1.97 -3.31
C ASN A 108 -3.43 -3.38 -2.91
N VAL A 109 -4.17 -3.48 -1.82
CA VAL A 109 -4.77 -4.71 -1.31
C VAL A 109 -6.22 -4.42 -0.91
N VAL A 110 -7.13 -5.25 -1.36
CA VAL A 110 -8.54 -5.24 -0.93
C VAL A 110 -8.84 -6.58 -0.28
N ILE A 111 -9.29 -6.57 0.96
CA ILE A 111 -9.70 -7.76 1.72
C ILE A 111 -11.22 -7.74 1.82
N ASP A 112 -11.89 -8.69 1.17
CA ASP A 112 -13.33 -8.68 0.92
C ASP A 112 -13.77 -7.36 0.27
N THR A 113 -14.33 -6.43 1.05
CA THR A 113 -14.77 -5.11 0.59
C THR A 113 -13.90 -3.95 1.12
N ILE A 114 -12.89 -4.25 1.94
CA ILE A 114 -12.06 -3.25 2.60
C ILE A 114 -10.84 -2.92 1.73
N ASN A 115 -10.82 -1.72 1.17
CA ASN A 115 -9.68 -1.21 0.42
C ASN A 115 -8.64 -0.59 1.38
N LEU A 116 -7.58 -1.34 1.67
CA LEU A 116 -6.54 -0.90 2.61
C LEU A 116 -5.82 0.37 2.16
N GLY A 117 -5.62 0.55 0.86
CA GLY A 117 -5.01 1.77 0.33
C GLY A 117 -5.84 3.02 0.68
N GLN A 118 -7.16 2.95 0.53
CA GLN A 118 -8.07 4.06 0.88
C GLN A 118 -8.14 4.28 2.39
N VAL A 119 -8.22 3.22 3.19
CA VAL A 119 -8.25 3.31 4.65
C VAL A 119 -7.02 4.05 5.16
N TYR A 120 -5.82 3.60 4.78
CA TYR A 120 -4.58 4.23 5.22
C TYR A 120 -4.37 5.62 4.63
N GLN A 121 -4.82 5.88 3.40
CA GLN A 121 -4.78 7.23 2.82
C GLN A 121 -5.63 8.21 3.64
N SER A 122 -6.82 7.81 4.04
CA SER A 122 -7.71 8.64 4.88
C SER A 122 -7.08 8.88 6.26
N GLN A 123 -6.50 7.87 6.87
CA GLN A 123 -5.81 8.00 8.16
C GLN A 123 -4.62 8.97 8.06
N PHE A 124 -3.81 8.87 6.99
CA PHE A 124 -2.68 9.78 6.80
C PHE A 124 -3.14 11.23 6.58
N ALA A 125 -4.19 11.43 5.76
CA ALA A 125 -4.76 12.75 5.55
C ALA A 125 -5.30 13.37 6.85
N SER A 126 -5.92 12.57 7.72
CA SER A 126 -6.36 13.02 9.04
C SER A 126 -5.15 13.40 9.91
N ALA A 127 -4.12 12.56 9.95
CA ALA A 127 -2.90 12.86 10.72
C ALA A 127 -2.23 14.16 10.26
N VAL A 128 -2.20 14.45 8.97
CA VAL A 128 -1.68 15.73 8.45
C VAL A 128 -2.56 16.89 8.91
N LYS A 129 -3.88 16.75 8.86
CA LYS A 129 -4.82 17.77 9.34
C LYS A 129 -4.67 18.05 10.84
N ASP A 130 -4.56 16.99 11.64
CA ASP A 130 -4.43 17.06 13.10
C ASP A 130 -3.08 17.68 13.54
N ASN A 131 -2.11 17.73 12.63
CA ASN A 131 -0.82 18.39 12.81
C ASN A 131 -0.69 19.70 12.02
N ASP A 132 -1.79 20.44 11.84
CA ASP A 132 -1.85 21.75 11.19
C ASP A 132 -1.24 21.78 9.76
N GLY A 133 -1.32 20.66 9.06
CA GLY A 133 -0.77 20.50 7.71
C GLY A 133 0.74 20.17 7.67
N ASP A 134 1.38 19.99 8.83
CA ASP A 134 2.79 19.62 8.93
C ASP A 134 2.96 18.12 8.66
N ILE A 135 3.48 17.81 7.46
CA ILE A 135 3.67 16.43 7.00
C ILE A 135 4.72 15.70 7.84
N ASP A 136 5.76 16.37 8.25
CA ASP A 136 6.85 15.75 9.02
C ASP A 136 6.37 15.37 10.43
N LYS A 137 5.59 16.23 11.08
CA LYS A 137 4.92 15.91 12.34
C LYS A 137 3.92 14.76 12.20
N ALA A 138 3.15 14.76 11.13
CA ALA A 138 2.21 13.66 10.85
C ALA A 138 2.91 12.32 10.68
N ILE A 139 4.09 12.28 10.04
CA ILE A 139 4.91 11.06 9.89
C ILE A 139 5.41 10.58 11.25
N ILE A 140 5.88 11.49 12.12
CA ILE A 140 6.34 11.16 13.47
C ILE A 140 5.18 10.62 14.31
N ALA A 141 4.05 11.30 14.34
CA ALA A 141 2.86 10.86 15.06
C ALA A 141 2.37 9.48 14.59
N TRP A 142 2.48 9.21 13.29
CA TRP A 142 2.16 7.89 12.75
C TRP A 142 3.12 6.80 13.25
N ALA A 143 4.40 7.11 13.40
CA ALA A 143 5.40 6.15 13.91
C ALA A 143 5.15 5.75 15.36
N GLU A 144 4.52 6.63 16.14
CA GLU A 144 4.24 6.46 17.57
C GLU A 144 2.85 5.83 17.83
N SER A 145 2.02 5.69 16.81
CA SER A 145 0.65 5.16 16.94
C SER A 145 0.54 3.63 17.02
#